data_39d8f3310778bf086d18ea19d73c6e75
#
_entry.id   39d8f3310778bf086d18ea19d73c6e75
#
_cell.length_a   1.000
_cell.length_b   1.000
_cell.length_c   1.000
_cell.angle_alpha   90.00
_cell.angle_beta   90.00
_cell.angle_gamma   90.00
#
_symmetry.space_group_name_H-M   'P 1'
#
loop_
_entity.id
_entity.type
_entity.pdbx_description
1 polymer ?
#
loop_
_entity_poly.entity_id
_entity_poly.type
_entity_poly.pdbx_seq_one_letter_code
_entity_poly.pdbx_strand_id
1 'polypeptide(L)'
;HFDELIIDGHIRENLILDDCRGVKEKIAWLSELLAEDEKTIVYVNSRRKAVEIAQSLRDRCGDERLKRKICYYHGGLEASDRKMIEKDFREGILSFIISTSAFGEGIDIGDIKHVVLYHLSFSCEEYNQLAGRAGRNGEKAYIHLLYNERDKNLNELLLSENCPNRELLVAFYKALRA
;
A
#
# COMPACT_ATOMS: atom_id res chain seq x y z
N HIS A 1 0.52 -16.68 -33.05
CA HIS A 1 1.20 -15.51 -33.59
C HIS A 1 0.61 -14.29 -32.86
N PHE A 2 1.42 -13.62 -32.07
CA PHE A 2 1.14 -12.27 -31.62
C PHE A 2 1.85 -11.36 -32.61
N ASP A 3 1.11 -10.77 -33.52
CA ASP A 3 1.66 -9.97 -34.61
C ASP A 3 1.92 -8.50 -34.25
N GLU A 4 1.50 -8.09 -33.03
CA GLU A 4 1.71 -6.73 -32.52
C GLU A 4 1.94 -6.73 -31.02
N LEU A 5 3.10 -6.23 -30.57
CA LEU A 5 3.37 -5.92 -29.17
C LEU A 5 2.95 -4.46 -28.92
N ILE A 6 1.77 -4.26 -28.37
CA ILE A 6 1.34 -2.93 -27.95
C ILE A 6 2.00 -2.62 -26.61
N ILE A 7 3.06 -1.83 -26.64
CA ILE A 7 3.69 -1.27 -25.43
C ILE A 7 3.01 0.08 -25.19
N ASP A 8 2.21 0.16 -24.15
CA ASP A 8 1.73 1.45 -23.68
C ASP A 8 2.92 2.22 -23.06
N GLY A 9 3.44 3.19 -23.80
CA GLY A 9 4.58 4.02 -23.43
C GLY A 9 4.27 5.11 -22.40
N HIS A 10 3.15 5.04 -21.69
CA HIS A 10 2.77 6.01 -20.68
C HIS A 10 3.59 5.82 -19.39
N ILE A 11 4.87 6.23 -19.46
CA ILE A 11 5.72 6.36 -18.28
C ILE A 11 5.22 7.59 -17.52
N ARG A 12 4.84 7.39 -16.27
CA ARG A 12 4.46 8.48 -15.36
C ARG A 12 5.72 9.15 -14.81
N GLU A 13 6.26 10.13 -15.55
CA GLU A 13 7.50 10.85 -15.21
C GLU A 13 7.41 11.61 -13.87
N ASN A 14 6.21 11.89 -13.39
CA ASN A 14 5.97 12.56 -12.12
C ASN A 14 6.16 11.64 -10.89
N LEU A 15 6.33 10.33 -11.08
CA LEU A 15 6.53 9.37 -10.00
C LEU A 15 8.03 9.10 -9.77
N ILE A 16 8.47 9.30 -8.53
CA ILE A 16 9.85 9.04 -8.11
C ILE A 16 9.86 7.80 -7.23
N LEU A 17 10.64 6.82 -7.64
CA LEU A 17 10.88 5.63 -6.84
C LEU A 17 12.01 5.92 -5.85
N ASP A 18 11.74 5.72 -4.56
CA ASP A 18 12.69 5.87 -3.46
C ASP A 18 12.95 4.51 -2.80
N ASP A 19 14.20 4.06 -2.84
CA ASP A 19 14.60 2.76 -2.31
C ASP A 19 15.00 2.86 -0.83
N CYS A 20 14.05 2.64 0.07
CA CYS A 20 14.19 2.65 1.52
C CYS A 20 14.39 1.25 2.12
N ARG A 21 14.75 0.22 1.33
CA ARG A 21 14.89 -1.17 1.80
C ARG A 21 15.95 -1.36 2.88
N GLY A 22 16.94 -0.46 2.97
CA GLY A 22 17.97 -0.47 4.01
C GLY A 22 17.56 0.10 5.36
N VAL A 23 16.39 0.71 5.48
CA VAL A 23 15.90 1.35 6.70
C VAL A 23 15.60 0.30 7.77
N LYS A 24 16.34 0.37 8.91
CA LYS A 24 16.15 -0.55 10.04
C LYS A 24 14.99 -0.11 10.94
N GLU A 25 14.91 1.18 11.26
CA GLU A 25 13.93 1.76 12.17
C GLU A 25 12.74 2.35 11.37
N LYS A 26 11.94 1.47 10.77
CA LYS A 26 10.82 1.86 9.88
C LYS A 26 9.85 2.87 10.51
N ILE A 27 9.56 2.74 11.83
CA ILE A 27 8.62 3.64 12.51
C ILE A 27 9.24 5.04 12.70
N ALA A 28 10.54 5.13 12.99
CA ALA A 28 11.23 6.42 13.08
C ALA A 28 11.21 7.13 11.71
N TRP A 29 11.52 6.41 10.65
CA TRP A 29 11.45 6.92 9.28
C TRP A 29 10.04 7.40 8.90
N LEU A 30 9.00 6.63 9.24
CA LEU A 30 7.61 7.06 9.02
C LEU A 30 7.23 8.30 9.85
N SER A 31 7.83 8.48 11.05
CA SER A 31 7.62 9.68 11.86
C SER A 31 8.25 10.92 11.23
N GLU A 32 9.39 10.77 10.56
CA GLU A 32 10.03 11.85 9.78
C GLU A 32 9.17 12.22 8.58
N LEU A 33 8.65 11.23 7.85
CA LEU A 33 7.75 11.47 6.72
C LEU A 33 6.43 12.13 7.16
N LEU A 34 5.90 11.75 8.32
CA LEU A 34 4.70 12.38 8.89
C LEU A 34 4.90 13.88 9.16
N ALA A 35 6.12 14.31 9.49
CA ALA A 35 6.43 15.71 9.75
C ALA A 35 6.36 16.60 8.51
N GLU A 36 6.40 16.04 7.31
CA GLU A 36 6.18 16.76 6.05
C GLU A 36 4.72 17.23 5.90
N ASP A 37 3.79 16.63 6.65
CA ASP A 37 2.34 16.93 6.66
C ASP A 37 1.66 16.82 5.29
N GLU A 38 2.21 15.98 4.42
CA GLU A 38 1.71 15.73 3.08
C GLU A 38 0.82 14.47 3.04
N LYS A 39 -0.09 14.41 2.06
CA LYS A 39 -0.96 13.22 1.90
C LYS A 39 -0.15 11.96 1.63
N THR A 40 -0.16 11.07 2.59
CA THR A 40 0.63 9.84 2.63
C THR A 40 -0.25 8.62 2.85
N ILE A 41 -0.02 7.56 2.07
CA ILE A 41 -0.61 6.24 2.30
C ILE A 41 0.51 5.24 2.55
N VAL A 42 0.42 4.53 3.67
CA VAL A 42 1.33 3.43 4.02
C VAL A 42 0.59 2.11 3.85
N TYR A 43 0.96 1.33 2.86
CA TYR A 43 0.36 0.04 2.59
C TYR A 43 1.03 -1.08 3.39
N VAL A 44 0.19 -1.84 4.08
CA VAL A 44 0.57 -2.98 4.93
C VAL A 44 -0.23 -4.23 4.56
N ASN A 45 0.29 -5.41 4.89
CA ASN A 45 -0.30 -6.70 4.51
C ASN A 45 -1.37 -7.24 5.47
N SER A 46 -1.62 -6.58 6.62
CA SER A 46 -2.62 -7.06 7.57
C SER A 46 -3.32 -5.93 8.33
N ARG A 47 -4.60 -6.18 8.69
CA ARG A 47 -5.43 -5.28 9.49
C ARG A 47 -4.77 -4.94 10.83
N ARG A 48 -4.24 -5.96 11.51
CA ARG A 48 -3.54 -5.81 12.78
C ARG A 48 -2.34 -4.87 12.64
N LYS A 49 -1.54 -5.04 11.57
CA LYS A 49 -0.37 -4.21 11.32
C LYS A 49 -0.72 -2.75 11.04
N ALA A 50 -1.84 -2.50 10.36
CA ALA A 50 -2.33 -1.14 10.14
C ALA A 50 -2.62 -0.42 11.46
N VAL A 51 -3.30 -1.09 12.38
CA VAL A 51 -3.60 -0.54 13.71
C VAL A 51 -2.33 -0.32 14.54
N GLU A 52 -1.44 -1.33 14.60
CA GLU A 52 -0.17 -1.27 15.36
C GLU A 52 0.71 -0.10 14.91
N ILE A 53 0.88 0.11 13.62
CA ILE A 53 1.72 1.20 13.09
C ILE A 53 1.07 2.55 13.36
N ALA A 54 -0.25 2.69 13.14
CA ALA A 54 -0.96 3.93 13.43
C ALA A 54 -0.84 4.32 14.91
N GLN A 55 -0.98 3.35 15.82
CA GLN A 55 -0.82 3.58 17.25
C GLN A 55 0.62 3.96 17.60
N SER A 56 1.62 3.22 17.08
CA SER A 56 3.03 3.50 17.32
C SER A 56 3.45 4.90 16.84
N LEU A 57 2.91 5.36 15.72
CA LEU A 57 3.16 6.71 15.20
C LEU A 57 2.50 7.77 16.10
N ARG A 58 1.25 7.54 16.54
CA ARG A 58 0.56 8.45 17.46
C ARG A 58 1.29 8.58 18.79
N ASP A 59 1.79 7.46 19.34
CA ASP A 59 2.49 7.45 20.63
C ASP A 59 3.85 8.16 20.57
N ARG A 60 4.49 8.15 19.40
CA ARG A 60 5.78 8.84 19.17
C ARG A 60 5.62 10.29 18.74
N CYS A 61 4.46 10.65 18.19
CA CYS A 61 4.23 11.99 17.67
C CYS A 61 4.04 12.99 18.81
N GLY A 62 4.94 13.95 18.93
CA GLY A 62 4.87 15.03 19.92
C GLY A 62 3.97 16.20 19.50
N ASP A 63 3.58 16.28 18.23
CA ASP A 63 2.68 17.31 17.71
C ASP A 63 1.24 16.81 17.69
N GLU A 64 0.40 17.33 18.58
CA GLU A 64 -1.01 16.95 18.68
C GLU A 64 -1.81 17.24 17.39
N ARG A 65 -1.39 18.22 16.59
CA ARG A 65 -2.01 18.52 15.29
C ARG A 65 -1.77 17.37 14.31
N LEU A 66 -0.52 16.93 14.15
CA LEU A 66 -0.14 15.83 13.28
C LEU A 66 -0.71 14.50 13.77
N LYS A 67 -0.71 14.28 15.07
CA LYS A 67 -1.26 13.07 15.69
C LYS A 67 -2.72 12.83 15.31
N ARG A 68 -3.53 13.88 15.23
CA ARG A 68 -4.95 13.81 14.82
C ARG A 68 -5.13 13.48 13.34
N LYS A 69 -4.12 13.72 12.51
CA LYS A 69 -4.14 13.44 11.06
C LYS A 69 -3.80 11.99 10.71
N ILE A 70 -3.38 11.18 11.68
CA ILE A 70 -3.05 9.78 11.48
C ILE A 70 -4.31 8.93 11.61
N CYS A 71 -4.58 8.06 10.64
CA CYS A 71 -5.65 7.09 10.71
C CYS A 71 -5.20 5.72 10.16
N TYR A 72 -5.87 4.65 10.58
CA TYR A 72 -5.76 3.35 9.93
C TYR A 72 -7.04 3.04 9.15
N TYR A 73 -6.88 2.23 8.09
CA TYR A 73 -7.99 1.84 7.23
C TYR A 73 -7.85 0.37 6.80
N HIS A 74 -8.93 -0.39 6.85
CA HIS A 74 -8.99 -1.76 6.36
C HIS A 74 -10.43 -2.20 6.08
N GLY A 75 -10.60 -3.23 5.27
CA GLY A 75 -11.91 -3.75 4.88
C GLY A 75 -12.78 -4.31 6.02
N GLY A 76 -12.24 -4.44 7.23
CA GLY A 76 -13.00 -4.84 8.43
C GLY A 76 -13.63 -3.68 9.21
N LEU A 77 -13.43 -2.43 8.78
CA LEU A 77 -14.13 -1.27 9.33
C LEU A 77 -15.57 -1.24 8.82
N GLU A 78 -16.45 -0.63 9.60
CA GLU A 78 -17.83 -0.36 9.17
C GLU A 78 -17.85 0.54 7.93
N ALA A 79 -18.86 0.37 7.08
CA ALA A 79 -18.94 1.12 5.82
C ALA A 79 -19.07 2.64 6.05
N SER A 80 -19.73 3.06 7.14
CA SER A 80 -19.83 4.45 7.58
C SER A 80 -18.46 5.05 7.91
N ASP A 81 -17.65 4.30 8.70
CA ASP A 81 -16.32 4.75 9.12
C ASP A 81 -15.38 4.87 7.93
N ARG A 82 -15.43 3.88 7.02
CA ARG A 82 -14.64 3.93 5.78
C ARG A 82 -14.95 5.18 4.96
N LYS A 83 -16.23 5.48 4.74
CA LYS A 83 -16.65 6.68 4.00
C LYS A 83 -16.23 7.96 4.68
N MET A 84 -16.29 8.01 6.01
CA MET A 84 -15.84 9.17 6.79
C MET A 84 -14.33 9.38 6.62
N ILE A 85 -13.51 8.33 6.81
CA ILE A 85 -12.05 8.40 6.64
C ILE A 85 -11.68 8.83 5.22
N GLU A 86 -12.34 8.28 4.21
CA GLU A 86 -12.13 8.63 2.80
C GLU A 86 -12.44 10.10 2.51
N LYS A 87 -13.53 10.60 3.07
CA LYS A 87 -13.91 12.02 2.99
C LYS A 87 -12.88 12.90 3.67
N ASP A 88 -12.54 12.60 4.92
CA ASP A 88 -11.61 13.38 5.73
C ASP A 88 -10.21 13.41 5.10
N PHE A 89 -9.77 12.32 4.49
CA PHE A 89 -8.50 12.27 3.76
C PHE A 89 -8.55 13.09 2.48
N ARG A 90 -9.67 13.06 1.74
CA ARG A 90 -9.87 13.89 0.56
C ARG A 90 -9.83 15.37 0.90
N GLU A 91 -10.48 15.77 2.00
CA GLU A 91 -10.57 17.15 2.49
C GLU A 91 -9.30 17.63 3.22
N GLY A 92 -8.31 16.75 3.44
CA GLY A 92 -7.04 17.11 4.12
C GLY A 92 -7.16 17.20 5.65
N ILE A 93 -8.29 16.77 6.24
CA ILE A 93 -8.45 16.64 7.69
C ILE A 93 -7.55 15.54 8.20
N LEU A 94 -7.47 14.43 7.45
CA LEU A 94 -6.47 13.37 7.60
C LEU A 94 -5.42 13.54 6.50
N SER A 95 -4.15 13.32 6.82
CA SER A 95 -3.07 13.33 5.83
C SER A 95 -2.23 12.05 5.84
N PHE A 96 -2.33 11.22 6.86
CA PHE A 96 -1.50 10.03 6.99
C PHE A 96 -2.33 8.78 7.27
N ILE A 97 -2.49 7.92 6.25
CA ILE A 97 -3.29 6.69 6.36
C ILE A 97 -2.41 5.46 6.29
N ILE A 98 -2.55 4.58 7.28
CA ILE A 98 -1.96 3.24 7.28
C ILE A 98 -3.04 2.25 6.86
N SER A 99 -2.88 1.60 5.72
CA SER A 99 -3.95 0.78 5.15
C SER A 99 -3.49 -0.57 4.62
N THR A 100 -4.42 -1.51 4.57
CA THR A 100 -4.32 -2.65 3.64
C THR A 100 -4.65 -2.18 2.22
N SER A 101 -4.54 -3.07 1.22
CA SER A 101 -4.93 -2.78 -0.18
C SER A 101 -6.39 -2.31 -0.34
N ALA A 102 -7.22 -2.47 0.70
CA ALA A 102 -8.62 -2.04 0.70
C ALA A 102 -8.83 -0.52 0.54
N PHE A 103 -7.83 0.33 0.86
CA PHE A 103 -7.94 1.76 0.64
C PHE A 103 -7.65 2.12 -0.81
N GLY A 104 -8.55 2.85 -1.39
CA GLY A 104 -8.39 3.34 -2.74
C GLY A 104 -9.21 2.58 -3.79
N GLU A 105 -9.84 1.44 -3.47
CA GLU A 105 -10.80 0.81 -4.38
C GLU A 105 -11.99 1.75 -4.60
N GLY A 106 -12.15 2.26 -5.85
CA GLY A 106 -13.22 3.18 -6.20
C GLY A 106 -13.04 4.62 -5.68
N ILE A 107 -11.89 4.96 -5.10
CA ILE A 107 -11.60 6.32 -4.62
C ILE A 107 -10.64 7.00 -5.58
N ASP A 108 -11.02 8.19 -6.05
CA ASP A 108 -10.16 9.06 -6.82
C ASP A 108 -9.71 10.24 -5.95
N ILE A 109 -8.44 10.18 -5.51
CA ILE A 109 -7.75 11.24 -4.77
C ILE A 109 -6.46 11.54 -5.53
N GLY A 110 -6.41 12.71 -6.15
CA GLY A 110 -5.35 13.07 -7.09
C GLY A 110 -4.04 13.50 -6.44
N ASP A 111 -4.10 14.08 -5.26
CA ASP A 111 -3.03 14.80 -4.56
C ASP A 111 -2.28 13.99 -3.51
N ILE A 112 -2.22 12.65 -3.69
CA ILE A 112 -1.42 11.78 -2.82
C ILE A 112 0.05 11.98 -3.16
N LYS A 113 0.81 12.52 -2.19
CA LYS A 113 2.23 12.84 -2.36
C LYS A 113 3.14 11.65 -2.14
N HIS A 114 2.82 10.82 -1.15
CA HIS A 114 3.64 9.68 -0.77
C HIS A 114 2.83 8.40 -0.73
N VAL A 115 3.33 7.38 -1.40
CA VAL A 115 2.87 5.99 -1.25
C VAL A 115 4.03 5.18 -0.70
N VAL A 116 3.84 4.58 0.47
CA VAL A 116 4.85 3.75 1.15
C VAL A 116 4.45 2.29 1.07
N LEU A 117 5.26 1.46 0.46
CA LEU A 117 5.12 0.02 0.45
C LEU A 117 5.90 -0.56 1.63
N TYR A 118 5.22 -0.71 2.77
CA TYR A 118 5.81 -1.20 4.01
C TYR A 118 6.18 -2.69 3.96
N HIS A 119 5.47 -3.44 3.12
CA HIS A 119 5.72 -4.83 2.78
C HIS A 119 5.89 -5.01 1.27
N LEU A 120 6.58 -6.06 0.87
CA LEU A 120 6.70 -6.43 -0.53
C LEU A 120 5.34 -6.87 -1.07
N SER A 121 4.90 -6.29 -2.18
CA SER A 121 3.68 -6.71 -2.90
C SER A 121 3.81 -8.15 -3.41
N PHE A 122 2.71 -8.88 -3.49
CA PHE A 122 2.68 -10.26 -3.97
C PHE A 122 2.87 -10.37 -5.49
N SER A 123 2.54 -9.31 -6.23
CA SER A 123 2.67 -9.28 -7.69
C SER A 123 3.00 -7.88 -8.19
N CYS A 124 3.49 -7.82 -9.44
CA CYS A 124 3.69 -6.54 -10.15
C CYS A 124 2.37 -5.79 -10.36
N GLU A 125 1.27 -6.51 -10.52
CA GLU A 125 -0.06 -5.92 -10.67
C GLU A 125 -0.48 -5.20 -9.38
N GLU A 126 -0.36 -5.86 -8.23
CA GLU A 126 -0.61 -5.24 -6.93
C GLU A 126 0.28 -4.01 -6.73
N TYR A 127 1.60 -4.14 -7.01
CA TYR A 127 2.52 -3.01 -6.97
C TYR A 127 2.01 -1.83 -7.82
N ASN A 128 1.65 -2.08 -9.07
CA ASN A 128 1.16 -1.03 -9.97
C ASN A 128 -0.15 -0.40 -9.49
N GLN A 129 -1.05 -1.18 -8.92
CA GLN A 129 -2.31 -0.68 -8.35
C GLN A 129 -2.05 0.24 -7.15
N LEU A 130 -1.16 -0.14 -6.24
CA LEU A 130 -0.84 0.62 -5.05
C LEU A 130 -0.03 1.88 -5.40
N ALA A 131 1.06 1.72 -6.16
CA ALA A 131 1.92 2.81 -6.61
C ALA A 131 1.17 3.81 -7.50
N GLY A 132 0.25 3.34 -8.33
CA GLY A 132 -0.57 4.15 -9.22
C GLY A 132 -1.54 5.11 -8.52
N ARG A 133 -1.63 5.06 -7.18
CA ARG A 133 -2.40 6.02 -6.37
C ARG A 133 -1.68 7.36 -6.21
N ALA A 134 -0.34 7.36 -6.25
CA ALA A 134 0.45 8.56 -6.09
C ALA A 134 0.30 9.52 -7.27
N GLY A 135 0.23 10.83 -7.01
CA GLY A 135 0.38 11.91 -7.98
C GLY A 135 -0.54 11.83 -9.20
N ARG A 136 -1.80 11.46 -9.04
CA ARG A 136 -2.77 11.39 -10.16
C ARG A 136 -3.10 12.77 -10.75
N ASN A 137 -2.88 13.83 -9.97
CA ASN A 137 -3.00 15.21 -10.42
C ASN A 137 -1.85 15.65 -11.34
N GLY A 138 -0.85 14.79 -11.62
CA GLY A 138 0.31 15.10 -12.43
C GLY A 138 1.47 15.75 -11.67
N GLU A 139 1.28 16.08 -10.39
CA GLU A 139 2.35 16.61 -9.55
C GLU A 139 3.35 15.52 -9.17
N LYS A 140 4.57 15.95 -8.83
CA LYS A 140 5.64 15.08 -8.37
C LYS A 140 5.22 14.32 -7.11
N ALA A 141 5.29 13.01 -7.15
CA ALA A 141 4.94 12.14 -6.04
C ALA A 141 5.97 11.01 -5.87
N TYR A 142 6.02 10.43 -4.68
CA TYR A 142 7.05 9.48 -4.28
C TYR A 142 6.47 8.12 -3.96
N ILE A 143 7.16 7.07 -4.39
CA ILE A 143 6.86 5.69 -4.06
C ILE A 143 8.04 5.16 -3.26
N HIS A 144 7.84 4.93 -1.97
CA HIS A 144 8.87 4.48 -1.06
C HIS A 144 8.82 2.97 -0.88
N LEU A 145 9.92 2.28 -1.18
CA LEU A 145 10.06 0.84 -0.97
C LEU A 145 10.65 0.60 0.43
N LEU A 146 9.80 0.39 1.43
CA LEU A 146 10.21 0.25 2.84
C LEU A 146 10.22 -1.21 3.33
N TYR A 147 10.02 -2.18 2.44
CA TYR A 147 10.09 -3.60 2.78
C TYR A 147 11.53 -4.09 3.00
N ASN A 148 11.70 -5.29 3.55
CA ASN A 148 13.01 -5.89 3.81
C ASN A 148 13.06 -7.36 3.34
N GLU A 149 14.23 -7.99 3.45
CA GLU A 149 14.43 -9.39 3.03
C GLU A 149 13.51 -10.39 3.78
N ARG A 150 13.11 -10.10 5.02
CA ARG A 150 12.16 -10.95 5.77
C ARG A 150 10.78 -10.94 5.13
N ASP A 151 10.37 -9.79 4.57
CA ASP A 151 9.09 -9.68 3.86
C ASP A 151 9.09 -10.54 2.59
N LYS A 152 10.24 -10.63 1.89
CA LYS A 152 10.42 -11.54 0.75
C LYS A 152 10.23 -13.01 1.14
N ASN A 153 10.92 -13.44 2.19
CA ASN A 153 10.82 -14.81 2.69
C ASN A 153 9.39 -15.16 3.13
N LEU A 154 8.68 -14.21 3.75
CA LEU A 154 7.29 -14.38 4.13
C LEU A 154 6.38 -14.53 2.91
N ASN A 155 6.56 -13.71 1.87
CA ASN A 155 5.79 -13.81 0.63
C ASN A 155 6.05 -15.16 -0.07
N GLU A 156 7.31 -15.61 -0.15
CA GLU A 156 7.66 -16.92 -0.70
C GLU A 156 6.97 -18.07 0.05
N LEU A 157 6.95 -18.00 1.39
CA LEU A 157 6.26 -18.99 2.22
C LEU A 157 4.74 -18.97 1.95
N LEU A 158 4.10 -17.82 1.98
CA LEU A 158 2.67 -17.67 1.75
C LEU A 158 2.26 -18.10 0.33
N LEU A 159 3.07 -17.82 -0.67
CA LEU A 159 2.85 -18.29 -2.04
C LEU A 159 2.99 -19.81 -2.13
N SER A 160 3.98 -20.39 -1.48
CA SER A 160 4.17 -21.86 -1.48
C SER A 160 3.03 -22.60 -0.79
N GLU A 161 2.45 -22.02 0.28
CA GLU A 161 1.32 -22.63 1.01
C GLU A 161 -0.02 -22.48 0.26
N ASN A 162 -0.20 -21.38 -0.50
CA ASN A 162 -1.45 -21.08 -1.19
C ASN A 162 -1.46 -21.52 -2.67
N CYS A 163 -0.31 -21.85 -3.25
CA CYS A 163 -0.26 -22.42 -4.59
C CYS A 163 -0.54 -23.92 -4.52
N PRO A 164 -1.63 -24.40 -5.14
CA PRO A 164 -1.89 -25.82 -5.23
C PRO A 164 -0.73 -26.49 -5.98
N ASN A 165 -0.20 -27.58 -5.43
CA ASN A 165 0.85 -28.32 -6.09
C ASN A 165 0.33 -28.91 -7.43
N ARG A 166 1.26 -29.26 -8.33
CA ARG A 166 0.91 -29.76 -9.66
C ARG A 166 -0.01 -30.98 -9.60
N GLU A 167 0.16 -31.85 -8.60
CA GLU A 167 -0.63 -33.07 -8.45
C GLU A 167 -2.09 -32.76 -8.13
N LEU A 168 -2.33 -31.79 -7.24
CA LEU A 168 -3.66 -31.32 -6.88
C LEU A 168 -4.35 -30.64 -8.08
N LEU A 169 -3.62 -29.84 -8.85
CA LEU A 169 -4.15 -29.22 -10.08
C LEU A 169 -4.53 -30.26 -11.12
N VAL A 170 -3.69 -31.29 -11.32
CA VAL A 170 -3.97 -32.39 -12.25
C VAL A 170 -5.18 -33.20 -11.78
N ALA A 171 -5.29 -33.50 -10.48
CA ALA A 171 -6.43 -34.22 -9.90
C ALA A 171 -7.73 -33.41 -10.09
N PHE A 172 -7.71 -32.12 -9.80
CA PHE A 172 -8.84 -31.22 -10.00
C PHE A 172 -9.26 -31.14 -11.48
N TYR A 173 -8.29 -30.99 -12.39
CA TYR A 173 -8.58 -30.98 -13.82
C TYR A 173 -9.18 -32.29 -14.36
N LYS A 174 -8.72 -33.44 -13.84
CA LYS A 174 -9.30 -34.74 -14.18
C LYS A 174 -10.73 -34.87 -13.67
N ALA A 175 -11.01 -34.38 -12.45
CA ALA A 175 -12.35 -34.42 -11.86
C ALA A 175 -13.37 -33.53 -12.61
N LEU A 176 -12.94 -32.44 -13.22
CA LEU A 176 -13.78 -31.57 -14.03
C LEU A 176 -14.12 -32.14 -15.42
N ARG A 177 -13.40 -33.16 -15.87
CA ARG A 177 -13.62 -33.83 -17.17
C ARG A 177 -14.31 -35.16 -17.08
N ALA A 178 -14.61 -35.66 -15.88
CA ALA A 178 -15.36 -36.88 -15.63
C ALA A 178 -16.86 -36.57 -15.53
#